data_f9138300f262b3f5bbe8a947f317409a
#
_entry.id   f9138300f262b3f5bbe8a947f317409a
#
_cell.length_a   1.000
_cell.length_b   1.000
_cell.length_c   1.000
_cell.angle_alpha   90.00
_cell.angle_beta   90.00
_cell.angle_gamma   90.00
#
_symmetry.space_group_name_H-M   'P 1'
#
loop_
_entity.id
_entity.type
_entity.pdbx_description
1 polymer ?
#
loop_
_entity_poly.entity_id
_entity_poly.type
_entity_poly.pdbx_seq_one_letter_code
_entity_poly.pdbx_strand_id
1 'polypeptide(L)'
;PEIAECPNESQFQYAIVDKNEKLIGYLGYSVDWYASKAYNFGLFSFDRGNILVGRDVFDKLEELIETLHRVEWRAVGGNPACRGYDSFIERHNGTKHVLKDSIKDKNGKYHDDIIYEIVSEG
;
A
#
# COMPACT_ATOMS: atom_id res chain seq x y z
N PRO A 1 28.14 18.83 -9.34
CA PRO A 1 27.06 18.34 -10.18
C PRO A 1 25.94 17.76 -9.34
N GLU A 2 24.75 18.12 -9.65
CA GLU A 2 23.59 17.60 -8.99
C GLU A 2 23.49 16.11 -9.28
N ILE A 3 23.20 15.35 -8.22
CA ILE A 3 22.80 13.98 -8.42
C ILE A 3 21.38 14.07 -8.97
N ALA A 4 21.22 13.70 -10.20
CA ALA A 4 19.91 13.67 -10.79
C ALA A 4 19.02 12.72 -10.01
N GLU A 5 17.82 13.14 -9.67
CA GLU A 5 16.82 12.23 -9.16
C GLU A 5 16.65 11.13 -10.19
N CYS A 6 16.38 9.92 -9.73
CA CYS A 6 16.15 8.83 -10.65
C CYS A 6 15.02 9.22 -11.60
N PRO A 7 15.29 9.42 -12.90
CA PRO A 7 14.26 9.91 -13.81
C PRO A 7 13.13 8.88 -14.05
N ASN A 8 13.33 7.64 -13.58
CA ASN A 8 12.39 6.57 -13.75
C ASN A 8 11.45 6.39 -12.56
N GLU A 9 11.57 7.25 -11.54
CA GLU A 9 10.71 7.17 -10.38
C GLU A 9 9.72 8.32 -10.34
N SER A 10 8.50 8.00 -9.91
CA SER A 10 7.44 8.99 -9.70
C SER A 10 6.74 8.70 -8.39
N GLN A 11 6.31 9.76 -7.72
CA GLN A 11 5.52 9.64 -6.49
C GLN A 11 4.13 10.17 -6.77
N PHE A 12 3.13 9.43 -6.28
CA PHE A 12 1.73 9.80 -6.44
C PHE A 12 1.10 9.92 -5.07
N GLN A 13 0.28 10.95 -4.91
CA GLN A 13 -0.45 11.17 -3.67
C GLN A 13 -1.86 11.63 -4.00
N TYR A 14 -2.84 11.00 -3.40
CA TYR A 14 -4.26 11.28 -3.64
C TYR A 14 -4.95 11.61 -2.34
N ALA A 15 -5.78 12.63 -2.35
CA ALA A 15 -6.69 12.92 -1.26
C ALA A 15 -7.93 12.05 -1.43
N ILE A 16 -8.39 11.47 -0.33
CA ILE A 16 -9.60 10.65 -0.32
C ILE A 16 -10.69 11.49 0.37
N VAL A 17 -11.78 11.70 -0.33
CA VAL A 17 -12.89 12.48 0.20
C VAL A 17 -14.17 11.63 0.23
N ASP A 18 -15.06 11.95 1.17
CA ASP A 18 -16.35 11.28 1.21
C ASP A 18 -17.34 11.95 0.25
N LYS A 19 -18.57 11.46 0.22
CA LYS A 19 -19.62 11.99 -0.68
C LYS A 19 -19.98 13.45 -0.39
N ASN A 20 -19.59 13.97 0.75
CA ASN A 20 -19.80 15.37 1.13
C ASN A 20 -18.55 16.23 0.91
N GLU A 21 -17.58 15.70 0.18
CA GLU A 21 -16.30 16.35 -0.12
C GLU A 21 -15.44 16.59 1.12
N LYS A 22 -15.73 15.91 2.22
CA LYS A 22 -14.90 15.99 3.43
C LYS A 22 -13.67 15.12 3.25
N LEU A 23 -12.50 15.66 3.55
CA LEU A 23 -11.24 14.93 3.48
C LEU A 23 -11.22 13.85 4.59
N ILE A 24 -11.09 12.59 4.21
CA ILE A 24 -11.08 11.47 5.13
C ILE A 24 -9.77 10.68 5.12
N GLY A 25 -8.87 10.97 4.22
CA GLY A 25 -7.58 10.31 4.20
C GLY A 25 -6.73 10.69 3.00
N TYR A 26 -5.55 10.08 2.97
CA TYR A 26 -4.61 10.20 1.86
C TYR A 26 -4.10 8.83 1.47
N LEU A 27 -3.87 8.65 0.18
CA LEU A 27 -3.29 7.45 -0.39
C LEU A 27 -2.03 7.87 -1.15
N GLY A 28 -0.92 7.20 -0.89
CA GLY A 28 0.30 7.50 -1.61
C GLY A 28 1.03 6.23 -2.02
N TYR A 29 1.78 6.32 -3.09
CA TYR A 29 2.67 5.26 -3.53
C TYR A 29 3.75 5.82 -4.45
N SER A 30 4.80 5.04 -4.65
CA SER A 30 5.88 5.37 -5.58
C SER A 30 5.89 4.36 -6.72
N VAL A 31 6.31 4.78 -7.89
CA VAL A 31 6.44 3.89 -9.04
C VAL A 31 7.88 3.96 -9.57
N ASP A 32 8.49 2.80 -9.73
CA ASP A 32 9.75 2.65 -10.44
C ASP A 32 9.38 2.17 -11.86
N TRP A 33 9.45 3.07 -12.81
CA TRP A 33 9.05 2.78 -14.18
C TRP A 33 9.97 1.80 -14.88
N TYR A 34 11.24 1.81 -14.51
CA TYR A 34 12.20 0.88 -15.08
C TYR A 34 11.90 -0.56 -14.69
N ALA A 35 11.57 -0.78 -13.42
CA ALA A 35 11.19 -2.09 -12.91
C ALA A 35 9.72 -2.41 -13.13
N SER A 36 8.93 -1.45 -13.58
CA SER A 36 7.46 -1.55 -13.70
C SER A 36 6.85 -2.00 -12.36
N LYS A 37 7.20 -1.28 -11.29
CA LYS A 37 6.86 -1.65 -9.93
C LYS A 37 6.26 -0.47 -9.18
N ALA A 38 5.14 -0.70 -8.48
CA ALA A 38 4.61 0.21 -7.48
C ALA A 38 5.05 -0.27 -6.09
N TYR A 39 5.48 0.65 -5.25
CA TYR A 39 5.97 0.33 -3.91
C TYR A 39 5.70 1.51 -2.96
N ASN A 40 6.02 1.32 -1.67
CA ASN A 40 5.75 2.32 -0.62
C ASN A 40 4.29 2.76 -0.61
N PHE A 41 3.39 1.81 -0.88
CA PHE A 41 1.96 2.08 -0.88
C PHE A 41 1.51 2.32 0.55
N GLY A 42 0.96 3.49 0.82
CA GLY A 42 0.55 3.87 2.15
C GLY A 42 -0.82 4.53 2.16
N LEU A 43 -1.57 4.23 3.19
CA LEU A 43 -2.89 4.81 3.43
C LEU A 43 -2.89 5.51 4.78
N PHE A 44 -3.28 6.78 4.76
CA PHE A 44 -3.58 7.54 5.96
C PHE A 44 -5.07 7.78 6.02
N SER A 45 -5.72 7.30 7.06
CA SER A 45 -7.15 7.50 7.24
C SER A 45 -7.42 8.29 8.52
N PHE A 46 -8.23 9.34 8.39
CA PHE A 46 -8.71 10.11 9.53
C PHE A 46 -10.00 9.53 10.10
N ASP A 47 -10.64 8.67 9.35
CA ASP A 47 -11.89 8.03 9.74
C ASP A 47 -11.76 6.52 9.52
N ARG A 48 -11.31 5.83 10.56
CA ARG A 48 -11.00 4.40 10.49
C ARG A 48 -12.23 3.52 10.26
N GLY A 49 -13.41 4.05 10.56
CA GLY A 49 -14.66 3.33 10.37
C GLY A 49 -15.24 3.47 8.97
N ASN A 50 -14.61 4.25 8.11
CA ASN A 50 -15.17 4.55 6.80
C ASN A 50 -14.84 3.46 5.79
N ILE A 51 -15.84 2.69 5.40
CA ILE A 51 -15.70 1.58 4.45
C ILE A 51 -15.24 2.06 3.07
N LEU A 52 -15.59 3.29 2.68
CA LEU A 52 -15.21 3.83 1.37
C LEU A 52 -13.70 3.97 1.23
N VAL A 53 -13.01 4.30 2.32
CA VAL A 53 -11.55 4.40 2.30
C VAL A 53 -10.92 3.05 1.92
N GLY A 54 -11.40 1.97 2.52
CA GLY A 54 -10.91 0.63 2.20
C GLY A 54 -11.17 0.24 0.76
N ARG A 55 -12.37 0.58 0.26
CA ARG A 55 -12.73 0.30 -1.13
C ARG A 55 -11.81 1.03 -2.10
N ASP A 56 -11.53 2.31 -1.86
CA ASP A 56 -10.67 3.11 -2.73
C ASP A 56 -9.25 2.55 -2.77
N VAL A 57 -8.73 2.05 -1.65
CA VAL A 57 -7.42 1.42 -1.58
C VAL A 57 -7.36 0.19 -2.49
N PHE A 58 -8.36 -0.69 -2.39
CA PHE A 58 -8.38 -1.92 -3.19
C PHE A 58 -8.62 -1.64 -4.67
N ASP A 59 -9.45 -0.64 -4.99
CA ASP A 59 -9.64 -0.24 -6.38
C ASP A 59 -8.34 0.27 -6.98
N LYS A 60 -7.56 1.04 -6.23
CA LYS A 60 -6.26 1.53 -6.69
C LYS A 60 -5.26 0.39 -6.85
N LEU A 61 -5.24 -0.58 -5.94
CA LEU A 61 -4.37 -1.75 -6.05
C LEU A 61 -4.71 -2.57 -7.30
N GLU A 62 -6.00 -2.76 -7.59
CA GLU A 62 -6.43 -3.46 -8.80
C GLU A 62 -5.93 -2.73 -10.06
N GLU A 63 -6.06 -1.42 -10.09
CA GLU A 63 -5.59 -0.60 -11.21
C GLU A 63 -4.08 -0.74 -11.41
N LEU A 64 -3.32 -0.71 -10.31
CA LEU A 64 -1.87 -0.83 -10.37
C LEU A 64 -1.43 -2.22 -10.86
N ILE A 65 -2.14 -3.27 -10.44
CA ILE A 65 -1.84 -4.64 -10.87
C ILE A 65 -2.07 -4.80 -12.37
N GLU A 66 -3.10 -4.17 -12.91
CA GLU A 66 -3.38 -4.21 -14.34
C GLU A 66 -2.36 -3.45 -15.17
N THR A 67 -1.74 -2.44 -14.59
CA THR A 67 -0.86 -1.52 -15.30
C THR A 67 0.61 -1.85 -15.15
N LEU A 68 1.01 -2.35 -13.98
CA LEU A 68 2.41 -2.57 -13.64
C LEU A 68 2.72 -4.04 -13.44
N HIS A 69 3.98 -4.40 -13.65
CA HIS A 69 4.43 -5.78 -13.48
C HIS A 69 4.40 -6.21 -12.01
N ARG A 70 4.73 -5.31 -11.09
CA ARG A 70 4.86 -5.66 -9.68
C ARG A 70 4.25 -4.58 -8.79
N VAL A 71 3.53 -5.02 -7.76
CA VAL A 71 3.00 -4.14 -6.72
C VAL A 71 3.38 -4.70 -5.36
N GLU A 72 3.94 -3.88 -4.49
CA GLU A 72 4.28 -4.29 -3.14
C GLU A 72 3.92 -3.21 -2.12
N TRP A 73 3.51 -3.65 -0.93
CA TRP A 73 3.19 -2.73 0.17
C TRP A 73 3.42 -3.42 1.50
N ARG A 74 3.37 -2.64 2.57
CA ARG A 74 3.63 -3.13 3.91
C ARG A 74 2.51 -2.77 4.87
N ALA A 75 2.39 -3.56 5.93
CA ALA A 75 1.50 -3.26 7.04
C ALA A 75 2.13 -3.75 8.35
N VAL A 76 1.75 -3.09 9.43
CA VAL A 76 2.14 -3.53 10.78
C VAL A 76 1.16 -4.59 11.23
N GLY A 77 1.67 -5.68 11.79
CA GLY A 77 0.82 -6.76 12.30
C GLY A 77 -0.14 -6.23 13.35
N GLY A 78 -1.38 -6.69 13.29
CA GLY A 78 -2.46 -6.19 14.14
C GLY A 78 -3.26 -5.04 13.53
N ASN A 79 -2.79 -4.48 12.41
CA ASN A 79 -3.54 -3.45 11.68
C ASN A 79 -4.83 -4.07 11.13
N PRO A 80 -6.00 -3.47 11.39
CA PRO A 80 -7.27 -4.01 10.89
C PRO A 80 -7.30 -4.20 9.36
N ALA A 81 -6.51 -3.43 8.61
CA ALA A 81 -6.44 -3.56 7.16
C ALA A 81 -5.82 -4.88 6.70
N CYS A 82 -5.06 -5.56 7.55
CA CYS A 82 -4.37 -6.80 7.19
C CYS A 82 -5.33 -7.88 6.72
N ARG A 83 -6.53 -7.96 7.31
CA ARG A 83 -7.53 -8.94 6.88
C ARG A 83 -7.91 -8.75 5.42
N GLY A 84 -8.14 -7.51 5.01
CA GLY A 84 -8.43 -7.18 3.62
C GLY A 84 -7.25 -7.46 2.69
N TYR A 85 -6.05 -7.11 3.14
CA TYR A 85 -4.84 -7.39 2.36
C TYR A 85 -4.62 -8.88 2.18
N ASP A 86 -4.83 -9.69 3.22
CA ASP A 86 -4.69 -11.14 3.14
C ASP A 86 -5.64 -11.73 2.09
N SER A 87 -6.90 -11.29 2.09
CA SER A 87 -7.89 -11.72 1.11
C SER A 87 -7.52 -11.31 -0.30
N PHE A 88 -7.01 -10.08 -0.45
CA PHE A 88 -6.59 -9.54 -1.74
C PHE A 88 -5.41 -10.34 -2.33
N ILE A 89 -4.42 -10.64 -1.49
CA ILE A 89 -3.26 -11.45 -1.87
C ILE A 89 -3.71 -12.84 -2.33
N GLU A 90 -4.63 -13.45 -1.61
CA GLU A 90 -5.14 -14.78 -1.97
C GLU A 90 -5.84 -14.77 -3.33
N ARG A 91 -6.66 -13.75 -3.59
CA ARG A 91 -7.37 -13.63 -4.87
C ARG A 91 -6.43 -13.42 -6.06
N HIS A 92 -5.30 -12.79 -5.85
CA HIS A 92 -4.36 -12.46 -6.93
C HIS A 92 -3.11 -13.34 -6.95
N ASN A 93 -3.12 -14.43 -6.19
CA ASN A 93 -1.97 -15.35 -6.10
C ASN A 93 -0.68 -14.63 -5.69
N GLY A 94 -0.81 -13.64 -4.82
CA GLY A 94 0.32 -12.89 -4.31
C GLY A 94 1.04 -13.62 -3.18
N THR A 95 2.05 -12.97 -2.64
CA THR A 95 2.88 -13.53 -1.57
C THR A 95 2.87 -12.58 -0.36
N LYS A 96 2.83 -13.18 0.83
CA LYS A 96 2.88 -12.48 2.08
C LYS A 96 4.12 -12.93 2.85
N HIS A 97 4.93 -11.96 3.28
CA HIS A 97 6.12 -12.22 4.09
C HIS A 97 5.93 -11.61 5.47
N VAL A 98 6.09 -12.40 6.53
CA VAL A 98 5.95 -11.92 7.90
C VAL A 98 7.31 -11.89 8.55
N LEU A 99 7.75 -10.68 8.92
CA LEU A 99 8.98 -10.48 9.69
C LEU A 99 8.58 -10.31 11.15
N LYS A 100 8.77 -11.36 11.93
CA LYS A 100 8.29 -11.40 13.31
C LYS A 100 9.01 -10.40 14.20
N ASP A 101 8.21 -9.70 15.01
CA ASP A 101 8.70 -8.81 16.07
C ASP A 101 9.74 -7.81 15.55
N SER A 102 9.51 -7.28 14.34
CA SER A 102 10.46 -6.40 13.66
C SER A 102 10.23 -4.91 13.91
N ILE A 103 9.06 -4.56 14.42
CA ILE A 103 8.69 -3.15 14.63
C ILE A 103 8.37 -2.93 16.10
N LYS A 104 9.06 -1.99 16.72
CA LYS A 104 8.81 -1.63 18.11
C LYS A 104 7.97 -0.36 18.15
N ASP A 105 6.85 -0.40 18.85
CA ASP A 105 5.99 0.77 18.99
C ASP A 105 6.48 1.69 20.13
N LYS A 106 5.80 2.80 20.32
CA LYS A 106 6.17 3.79 21.32
C LYS A 106 6.06 3.28 22.76
N ASN A 107 5.32 2.19 22.98
CA ASN A 107 5.16 1.57 24.28
C ASN A 107 6.14 0.42 24.52
N GLY A 108 7.05 0.20 23.57
CA GLY A 108 8.04 -0.87 23.66
C GLY A 108 7.55 -2.24 23.26
N LYS A 109 6.32 -2.34 22.75
CA LYS A 109 5.76 -3.60 22.29
C LYS A 109 6.20 -3.87 20.85
N TYR A 110 6.57 -5.10 20.57
CA TYR A 110 6.99 -5.50 19.23
C TYR A 110 5.81 -5.99 18.40
N HIS A 111 5.85 -5.68 17.11
CA HIS A 111 4.85 -6.08 16.13
C HIS A 111 5.54 -6.66 14.90
N ASP A 112 4.81 -7.46 14.16
CA ASP A 112 5.30 -8.01 12.91
C ASP A 112 5.31 -6.94 11.83
N ASP A 113 6.31 -6.98 10.96
CA ASP A 113 6.36 -6.21 9.73
C ASP A 113 5.93 -7.14 8.60
N ILE A 114 4.82 -6.84 7.97
CA ILE A 114 4.24 -7.69 6.95
C ILE A 114 4.44 -7.04 5.58
N ILE A 115 5.02 -7.79 4.66
CA ILE A 115 5.24 -7.34 3.30
C ILE A 115 4.33 -8.14 2.38
N TYR A 116 3.56 -7.43 1.57
CA TYR A 116 2.68 -8.02 0.57
C TYR A 116 3.22 -7.73 -0.81
N GLU A 117 3.20 -8.72 -1.69
CA GLU A 117 3.63 -8.51 -3.06
C GLU A 117 2.78 -9.30 -4.05
N ILE A 118 2.55 -8.69 -5.19
CA ILE A 118 1.86 -9.32 -6.31
C ILE A 118 2.70 -9.07 -7.55
N VAL A 119 3.01 -10.14 -8.27
CA VAL A 119 3.74 -10.05 -9.53
C VAL A 119 2.79 -10.46 -10.65
N SER A 120 2.57 -9.54 -11.57
CA SER A 120 1.68 -9.76 -12.71
C SER A 120 2.47 -10.32 -13.88
N GLU A 121 1.88 -11.25 -14.60
CA GLU A 121 2.52 -11.85 -15.77
C GLU A 121 2.31 -11.04 -17.06
N GLY A 122 1.46 -10.05 -16.98
CA GLY A 122 1.09 -9.30 -18.18
C GLY A 122 1.89 -8.03 -18.40
#